data_d99d4ed087ea51ddffc3a1902b2e0f1c
#
_entry.id   d99d4ed087ea51ddffc3a1902b2e0f1c
#
_cell.length_a   1.000
_cell.length_b   1.000
_cell.length_c   1.000
_cell.angle_alpha   90.00
_cell.angle_beta   90.00
_cell.angle_gamma   90.00
#
_symmetry.space_group_name_H-M   'P 1'
#
loop_
_entity.id
_entity.type
_entity.pdbx_description
1 polymer ?
#
loop_
_entity_poly.entity_id
_entity_poly.type
_entity_poly.pdbx_seq_one_letter_code
_entity_poly.pdbx_strand_id
1 'polypeptide(L)'
;MNKFLRWWRATYRGCIFGRDSELYINTEGGWSALATALYLILTVFVPVLVAVTGLVVVQRLVPPERREKHNDVAGFIYAVLGVAYAVLLAFVAIAVWQDYETAQTNVQNEAHELAGVYFLATQLPKPERTRLQDLVQTYARVVVVEEWPLMEQGQTSARADSLVRQLRLELLEFDPNTEGEQVLYERGLTDLHDLDDARRSRLLEVREGIPSLLWVVLVVGGVITVSFTYLFGLKSNVAHALMVAALTLLICAILFTIGEFDYPFSGVVEIRPEAFREVLRSFGGT
;
A
#
# COMPACT_ATOMS: atom_id res chain seq x y z
N MET A 1 -11.91 6.92 11.79
CA MET A 1 -11.07 7.65 10.84
C MET A 1 -10.55 6.76 9.73
N ASN A 2 -10.12 5.49 9.99
CA ASN A 2 -9.84 4.50 8.92
C ASN A 2 -11.04 4.29 7.98
N LYS A 3 -12.28 4.35 8.49
CA LYS A 3 -13.49 4.33 7.66
C LYS A 3 -13.62 5.59 6.81
N PHE A 4 -13.13 6.75 7.28
CA PHE A 4 -13.18 8.02 6.54
C PHE A 4 -12.14 8.04 5.42
N LEU A 5 -10.91 7.60 5.65
CA LEU A 5 -9.88 7.48 4.62
C LEU A 5 -10.22 6.40 3.59
N ARG A 6 -10.76 5.25 4.03
CA ARG A 6 -11.31 4.22 3.12
C ARG A 6 -12.54 4.73 2.38
N TRP A 7 -13.46 5.44 3.06
CA TRP A 7 -14.63 6.06 2.44
C TRP A 7 -14.21 7.18 1.47
N TRP A 8 -13.24 8.00 1.85
CA TRP A 8 -12.70 9.06 1.00
C TRP A 8 -12.00 8.47 -0.25
N ARG A 9 -11.16 7.44 -0.09
CA ARG A 9 -10.58 6.69 -1.22
C ARG A 9 -11.65 5.95 -2.02
N ALA A 10 -12.61 5.28 -1.38
CA ALA A 10 -13.68 4.57 -2.07
C ALA A 10 -14.65 5.54 -2.78
N THR A 11 -14.93 6.71 -2.20
CA THR A 11 -15.78 7.73 -2.81
C THR A 11 -15.05 8.41 -3.97
N TYR A 12 -13.76 8.72 -3.82
CA TYR A 12 -12.94 9.28 -4.90
C TYR A 12 -12.66 8.26 -6.01
N ARG A 13 -12.33 7.02 -5.68
CA ARG A 13 -12.25 5.93 -6.67
C ARG A 13 -13.61 5.65 -7.31
N GLY A 14 -14.69 5.58 -6.53
CA GLY A 14 -16.04 5.34 -7.05
C GLY A 14 -16.57 6.48 -7.92
N CYS A 15 -16.16 7.73 -7.69
CA CYS A 15 -16.48 8.86 -8.56
C CYS A 15 -15.62 8.91 -9.83
N ILE A 16 -14.38 8.42 -9.79
CA ILE A 16 -13.44 8.48 -10.92
C ILE A 16 -13.46 7.18 -11.73
N PHE A 17 -13.65 6.02 -11.11
CA PHE A 17 -13.55 4.71 -11.77
C PHE A 17 -14.89 3.99 -12.01
N GLY A 18 -16.03 4.54 -11.62
CA GLY A 18 -17.34 3.88 -11.79
C GLY A 18 -17.49 2.60 -10.96
N ARG A 19 -18.70 2.33 -10.48
CA ARG A 19 -19.03 1.22 -9.57
C ARG A 19 -19.11 -0.17 -10.26
N ASP A 20 -18.83 -0.28 -11.56
CA ASP A 20 -19.04 -1.49 -12.35
C ASP A 20 -17.71 -2.16 -12.69
N SER A 21 -17.41 -3.22 -11.94
CA SER A 21 -16.21 -4.06 -12.05
C SER A 21 -16.09 -4.86 -13.36
N GLU A 22 -17.05 -4.80 -14.27
CA GLU A 22 -16.98 -5.48 -15.56
C GLU A 22 -16.19 -4.73 -16.66
N LEU A 23 -15.89 -3.45 -16.46
CA LEU A 23 -15.16 -2.62 -17.44
C LEU A 23 -13.63 -2.69 -17.33
N TYR A 24 -13.11 -3.46 -16.36
CA TYR A 24 -11.66 -3.51 -16.10
C TYR A 24 -10.87 -4.47 -17.01
N ILE A 25 -11.53 -5.25 -17.86
CA ILE A 25 -10.86 -6.29 -18.65
C ILE A 25 -10.43 -5.82 -20.04
N ASN A 26 -10.87 -4.66 -20.55
CA ASN A 26 -10.57 -4.35 -21.96
C ASN A 26 -10.58 -2.86 -22.38
N THR A 27 -9.99 -1.95 -21.62
CA THR A 27 -9.67 -0.63 -22.16
C THR A 27 -8.20 -0.31 -21.96
N GLU A 28 -7.48 -0.35 -23.06
CA GLU A 28 -6.09 0.10 -23.17
C GLU A 28 -5.84 1.42 -22.42
N GLY A 29 -4.84 1.37 -21.53
CA GLY A 29 -3.96 2.39 -20.93
C GLY A 29 -4.35 3.87 -20.75
N GLY A 30 -5.34 4.40 -21.44
CA GLY A 30 -5.60 5.85 -21.48
C GLY A 30 -6.45 6.41 -20.32
N TRP A 31 -7.50 5.73 -19.93
CA TRP A 31 -8.43 6.23 -18.90
C TRP A 31 -7.90 6.03 -17.48
N SER A 32 -7.18 4.94 -17.23
CA SER A 32 -6.51 4.70 -15.95
C SER A 32 -5.41 5.72 -15.69
N ALA A 33 -4.59 6.04 -16.70
CA ALA A 33 -3.52 7.02 -16.59
C ALA A 33 -4.07 8.45 -16.33
N LEU A 34 -5.17 8.83 -16.99
CA LEU A 34 -5.81 10.12 -16.76
C LEU A 34 -6.41 10.25 -15.37
N ALA A 35 -7.06 9.20 -14.89
CA ALA A 35 -7.65 9.19 -13.55
C ALA A 35 -6.57 9.23 -12.45
N THR A 36 -5.48 8.49 -12.63
CA THR A 36 -4.31 8.53 -11.74
C THR A 36 -3.66 9.92 -11.74
N ALA A 37 -3.46 10.52 -12.91
CA ALA A 37 -2.93 11.88 -13.03
C ALA A 37 -3.86 12.91 -12.35
N LEU A 38 -5.18 12.78 -12.53
CA LEU A 38 -6.16 13.66 -11.89
C LEU A 38 -6.14 13.50 -10.36
N TYR A 39 -6.02 12.28 -9.87
CA TYR A 39 -5.89 11.99 -8.43
C TYR A 39 -4.63 12.63 -7.84
N LEU A 40 -3.47 12.47 -8.49
CA LEU A 40 -2.20 13.11 -8.11
C LEU A 40 -2.32 14.63 -8.10
N ILE A 41 -2.90 15.21 -9.15
CA ILE A 41 -3.10 16.65 -9.27
C ILE A 41 -4.00 17.15 -8.13
N LEU A 42 -5.13 16.52 -7.89
CA LEU A 42 -6.07 16.95 -6.86
C LEU A 42 -5.49 16.83 -5.45
N THR A 43 -4.79 15.72 -5.13
CA THR A 43 -4.24 15.49 -3.79
C THR A 43 -3.09 16.43 -3.45
N VAL A 44 -2.32 16.86 -4.45
CA VAL A 44 -1.13 17.69 -4.21
C VAL A 44 -1.41 19.17 -4.49
N PHE A 45 -2.07 19.51 -5.59
CA PHE A 45 -2.23 20.90 -6.00
C PHE A 45 -3.41 21.63 -5.32
N VAL A 46 -4.48 20.93 -4.93
CA VAL A 46 -5.59 21.58 -4.21
C VAL A 46 -5.14 22.12 -2.84
N PRO A 47 -4.41 21.38 -1.99
CA PRO A 47 -3.85 21.94 -0.75
C PRO A 47 -2.92 23.13 -0.98
N VAL A 48 -2.09 23.10 -2.03
CA VAL A 48 -1.23 24.25 -2.39
C VAL A 48 -2.06 25.48 -2.72
N LEU A 49 -3.11 25.31 -3.51
CA LEU A 49 -4.01 26.42 -3.84
C LEU A 49 -4.72 26.98 -2.59
N VAL A 50 -5.17 26.10 -1.69
CA VAL A 50 -5.77 26.48 -0.41
C VAL A 50 -4.77 27.25 0.46
N ALA A 51 -3.54 26.75 0.55
CA ALA A 51 -2.48 27.39 1.35
C ALA A 51 -2.12 28.80 0.82
N VAL A 52 -1.95 28.94 -0.51
CA VAL A 52 -1.65 30.22 -1.13
C VAL A 52 -2.84 31.19 -0.98
N THR A 53 -4.07 30.72 -1.13
CA THR A 53 -5.26 31.53 -0.90
C THR A 53 -5.37 31.99 0.55
N GLY A 54 -5.12 31.10 1.50
CA GLY A 54 -5.04 31.44 2.93
C GLY A 54 -3.99 32.52 3.22
N LEU A 55 -2.80 32.41 2.61
CA LEU A 55 -1.77 33.44 2.70
C LEU A 55 -2.27 34.80 2.16
N VAL A 56 -2.89 34.82 0.98
CA VAL A 56 -3.42 36.05 0.37
C VAL A 56 -4.48 36.71 1.27
N VAL A 57 -5.34 35.90 1.90
CA VAL A 57 -6.32 36.42 2.88
C VAL A 57 -5.60 37.07 4.08
N VAL A 58 -4.59 36.39 4.65
CA VAL A 58 -3.82 36.95 5.77
C VAL A 58 -3.08 38.23 5.36
N GLN A 59 -2.49 38.27 4.16
CA GLN A 59 -1.82 39.47 3.64
C GLN A 59 -2.74 40.66 3.48
N ARG A 60 -4.03 40.41 3.15
CA ARG A 60 -5.03 41.49 3.05
C ARG A 60 -5.53 42.00 4.42
N LEU A 61 -5.57 41.11 5.41
CA LEU A 61 -6.08 41.43 6.75
C LEU A 61 -5.02 42.03 7.67
N VAL A 62 -3.74 41.64 7.50
CA VAL A 62 -2.63 42.06 8.37
C VAL A 62 -1.50 42.64 7.53
N PRO A 63 -1.22 43.96 7.69
CA PRO A 63 -0.16 44.63 6.93
C PRO A 63 1.21 43.99 7.19
N PRO A 64 2.10 43.94 6.17
CA PRO A 64 3.41 43.31 6.28
C PRO A 64 4.30 43.93 7.35
N GLU A 65 4.19 45.24 7.58
CA GLU A 65 5.00 45.98 8.57
C GLU A 65 4.76 45.49 10.02
N ARG A 66 3.56 45.01 10.31
CA ARG A 66 3.24 44.44 11.63
C ARG A 66 3.86 43.06 11.80
N ARG A 67 3.94 42.27 10.72
CA ARG A 67 4.49 40.91 10.73
C ARG A 67 6.02 40.93 10.72
N GLU A 68 6.65 41.85 9.99
CA GLU A 68 8.13 42.01 9.93
C GLU A 68 8.75 42.15 11.32
N LYS A 69 8.09 42.83 12.26
CA LYS A 69 8.62 43.08 13.61
C LYS A 69 8.90 41.80 14.41
N HIS A 70 8.27 40.69 14.05
CA HIS A 70 8.39 39.44 14.78
C HIS A 70 9.16 38.37 14.00
N ASN A 71 9.67 38.67 12.80
CA ASN A 71 10.32 37.70 11.93
C ASN A 71 11.47 36.95 12.59
N ASP A 72 12.32 37.65 13.38
CA ASP A 72 13.48 37.02 14.01
C ASP A 72 13.08 35.95 15.02
N VAL A 73 12.12 36.24 15.90
CA VAL A 73 11.62 35.29 16.89
C VAL A 73 10.79 34.21 16.21
N ALA A 74 9.93 34.57 15.28
CA ALA A 74 9.12 33.63 14.52
C ALA A 74 10.00 32.68 13.70
N GLY A 75 11.08 33.17 13.09
CA GLY A 75 12.02 32.35 12.33
C GLY A 75 12.72 31.29 13.19
N PHE A 76 13.13 31.66 14.40
CA PHE A 76 13.76 30.73 15.33
C PHE A 76 12.78 29.62 15.76
N ILE A 77 11.56 29.98 16.14
CA ILE A 77 10.52 29.01 16.54
C ILE A 77 10.15 28.12 15.35
N TYR A 78 10.01 28.70 14.16
CA TYR A 78 9.70 27.96 12.93
C TYR A 78 10.77 26.93 12.57
N ALA A 79 12.04 27.26 12.75
CA ALA A 79 13.13 26.33 12.51
C ALA A 79 13.02 25.09 13.41
N VAL A 80 12.73 25.28 14.70
CA VAL A 80 12.53 24.16 15.65
C VAL A 80 11.29 23.32 15.28
N LEU A 81 10.17 23.99 14.98
CA LEU A 81 8.93 23.33 14.56
C LEU A 81 9.12 22.53 13.26
N GLY A 82 9.79 23.14 12.27
CA GLY A 82 10.08 22.51 10.99
C GLY A 82 10.95 21.27 11.13
N VAL A 83 12.00 21.33 11.95
CA VAL A 83 12.87 20.17 12.22
C VAL A 83 12.07 19.06 12.93
N ALA A 84 11.30 19.39 13.96
CA ALA A 84 10.49 18.39 14.68
C ALA A 84 9.48 17.69 13.76
N TYR A 85 8.82 18.44 12.88
CA TYR A 85 7.87 17.89 11.92
C TYR A 85 8.57 17.07 10.81
N ALA A 86 9.72 17.54 10.31
CA ALA A 86 10.49 16.79 9.31
C ALA A 86 10.99 15.45 9.85
N VAL A 87 11.45 15.40 11.11
CA VAL A 87 11.86 14.15 11.78
C VAL A 87 10.68 13.19 11.91
N LEU A 88 9.50 13.69 12.30
CA LEU A 88 8.29 12.86 12.38
C LEU A 88 7.91 12.28 11.01
N LEU A 89 7.90 13.11 9.96
CA LEU A 89 7.63 12.66 8.59
C LEU A 89 8.62 11.58 8.14
N ALA A 90 9.91 11.77 8.43
CA ALA A 90 10.95 10.81 8.06
C ALA A 90 10.76 9.46 8.74
N PHE A 91 10.47 9.44 10.04
CA PHE A 91 10.22 8.18 10.75
C PHE A 91 8.99 7.44 10.23
N VAL A 92 7.91 8.16 9.96
CA VAL A 92 6.69 7.52 9.42
C VAL A 92 6.92 7.04 7.99
N ALA A 93 7.61 7.81 7.16
CA ALA A 93 7.94 7.40 5.80
C ALA A 93 8.80 6.12 5.77
N ILE A 94 9.81 6.02 6.67
CA ILE A 94 10.63 4.81 6.81
C ILE A 94 9.79 3.62 7.28
N ALA A 95 8.91 3.82 8.26
CA ALA A 95 8.05 2.75 8.78
C ALA A 95 7.15 2.17 7.69
N VAL A 96 6.40 3.00 6.95
CA VAL A 96 5.50 2.52 5.88
C VAL A 96 6.26 1.92 4.70
N TRP A 97 7.48 2.39 4.42
CA TRP A 97 8.36 1.76 3.45
C TRP A 97 8.76 0.34 3.86
N GLN A 98 9.13 0.15 5.13
CA GLN A 98 9.48 -1.18 5.67
C GLN A 98 8.29 -2.13 5.65
N ASP A 99 7.09 -1.64 5.99
CA ASP A 99 5.87 -2.43 5.92
C ASP A 99 5.56 -2.85 4.46
N TYR A 100 5.75 -1.95 3.50
CA TYR A 100 5.61 -2.25 2.07
C TYR A 100 6.63 -3.31 1.60
N GLU A 101 7.91 -3.20 1.96
CA GLU A 101 8.94 -4.20 1.63
C GLU A 101 8.62 -5.56 2.26
N THR A 102 8.11 -5.56 3.49
CA THR A 102 7.67 -6.78 4.19
C THR A 102 6.51 -7.44 3.46
N ALA A 103 5.50 -6.66 3.07
CA ALA A 103 4.37 -7.16 2.28
C ALA A 103 4.82 -7.76 0.94
N GLN A 104 5.75 -7.11 0.24
CA GLN A 104 6.31 -7.63 -1.00
C GLN A 104 7.07 -8.95 -0.79
N THR A 105 7.85 -9.04 0.29
CA THR A 105 8.59 -10.25 0.66
C THR A 105 7.63 -11.40 1.00
N ASN A 106 6.56 -11.13 1.75
CA ASN A 106 5.54 -12.13 2.08
C ASN A 106 4.85 -12.69 0.83
N VAL A 107 4.57 -11.87 -0.17
CA VAL A 107 4.04 -12.32 -1.47
C VAL A 107 5.02 -13.26 -2.19
N GLN A 108 6.31 -12.91 -2.19
CA GLN A 108 7.36 -13.73 -2.82
C GLN A 108 7.55 -15.06 -2.09
N ASN A 109 7.57 -15.03 -0.76
CA ASN A 109 7.70 -16.23 0.07
C ASN A 109 6.51 -17.18 -0.15
N GLU A 110 5.28 -16.68 -0.10
CA GLU A 110 4.09 -17.50 -0.34
C GLU A 110 4.13 -18.18 -1.72
N ALA A 111 4.53 -17.45 -2.76
CA ALA A 111 4.66 -18.00 -4.10
C ALA A 111 5.80 -19.03 -4.18
N HIS A 112 6.92 -18.79 -3.47
CA HIS A 112 8.07 -19.70 -3.40
C HIS A 112 7.71 -21.02 -2.71
N GLU A 113 7.07 -20.95 -1.54
CA GLU A 113 6.65 -22.14 -0.81
C GLU A 113 5.60 -22.94 -1.58
N LEU A 114 4.70 -22.26 -2.28
CA LEU A 114 3.75 -22.89 -3.19
C LEU A 114 4.44 -23.68 -4.31
N ALA A 115 5.50 -23.12 -4.89
CA ALA A 115 6.32 -23.81 -5.88
C ALA A 115 7.05 -25.00 -5.25
N GLY A 116 7.54 -24.88 -4.01
CA GLY A 116 8.11 -25.97 -3.23
C GLY A 116 7.17 -27.17 -3.13
N VAL A 117 5.94 -26.94 -2.70
CA VAL A 117 4.89 -27.96 -2.61
C VAL A 117 4.61 -28.62 -3.96
N TYR A 118 4.54 -27.85 -5.05
CA TYR A 118 4.35 -28.40 -6.39
C TYR A 118 5.46 -29.33 -6.82
N PHE A 119 6.72 -28.92 -6.66
CA PHE A 119 7.89 -29.72 -7.03
C PHE A 119 8.05 -30.95 -6.14
N LEU A 120 7.79 -30.80 -4.84
CA LEU A 120 7.75 -31.93 -3.92
C LEU A 120 6.70 -32.97 -4.37
N ALA A 121 5.52 -32.53 -4.76
CA ALA A 121 4.47 -33.42 -5.26
C ALA A 121 4.95 -34.24 -6.50
N THR A 122 5.90 -33.77 -7.29
CA THR A 122 6.45 -34.54 -8.42
C THR A 122 7.10 -35.87 -7.99
N GLN A 123 7.57 -35.93 -6.75
CA GLN A 123 8.26 -37.12 -6.18
C GLN A 123 7.28 -38.12 -5.56
N LEU A 124 6.03 -37.72 -5.34
CA LEU A 124 5.01 -38.58 -4.77
C LEU A 124 4.47 -39.59 -5.80
N PRO A 125 3.94 -40.75 -5.35
CA PRO A 125 3.26 -41.68 -6.23
C PRO A 125 1.95 -41.10 -6.77
N LYS A 126 1.40 -41.69 -7.81
CA LYS A 126 0.02 -41.39 -8.24
C LYS A 126 -0.96 -42.19 -7.34
N PRO A 127 -2.16 -41.64 -6.98
CA PRO A 127 -2.77 -40.40 -7.50
C PRO A 127 -2.45 -39.13 -6.71
N GLU A 128 -1.72 -39.19 -5.57
CA GLU A 128 -1.43 -38.08 -4.67
C GLU A 128 -0.73 -36.93 -5.40
N ARG A 129 0.27 -37.27 -6.24
CA ARG A 129 0.95 -36.30 -7.12
C ARG A 129 -0.03 -35.42 -7.87
N THR A 130 -0.96 -36.04 -8.61
CA THR A 130 -1.88 -35.31 -9.48
C THR A 130 -2.81 -34.42 -8.68
N ARG A 131 -3.34 -34.92 -7.55
CA ARG A 131 -4.25 -34.16 -6.69
C ARG A 131 -3.57 -32.93 -6.07
N LEU A 132 -2.36 -33.09 -5.54
CA LEU A 132 -1.61 -31.98 -4.97
C LEU A 132 -1.24 -30.94 -6.02
N GLN A 133 -0.75 -31.36 -7.19
CA GLN A 133 -0.40 -30.45 -8.27
C GLN A 133 -1.62 -29.66 -8.78
N ASP A 134 -2.77 -30.30 -8.93
CA ASP A 134 -4.02 -29.63 -9.35
C ASP A 134 -4.50 -28.63 -8.29
N LEU A 135 -4.40 -28.96 -7.00
CA LEU A 135 -4.75 -28.06 -5.92
C LEU A 135 -3.83 -26.85 -5.87
N VAL A 136 -2.51 -27.04 -6.00
CA VAL A 136 -1.51 -25.96 -6.03
C VAL A 136 -1.78 -25.00 -7.19
N GLN A 137 -1.99 -25.54 -8.39
CA GLN A 137 -2.30 -24.71 -9.57
C GLN A 137 -3.63 -23.96 -9.40
N THR A 138 -4.64 -24.62 -8.84
CA THR A 138 -5.94 -24.01 -8.58
C THR A 138 -5.83 -22.90 -7.56
N TYR A 139 -5.06 -23.12 -6.49
CA TYR A 139 -4.78 -22.09 -5.48
C TYR A 139 -4.11 -20.87 -6.10
N ALA A 140 -3.01 -21.05 -6.85
CA ALA A 140 -2.32 -19.94 -7.50
C ALA A 140 -3.24 -19.12 -8.42
N ARG A 141 -4.10 -19.80 -9.21
CA ARG A 141 -5.09 -19.12 -10.07
C ARG A 141 -6.13 -18.34 -9.27
N VAL A 142 -6.65 -18.92 -8.18
CA VAL A 142 -7.63 -18.25 -7.31
C VAL A 142 -7.02 -17.04 -6.64
N VAL A 143 -5.76 -17.11 -6.20
CA VAL A 143 -5.04 -15.97 -5.64
C VAL A 143 -4.95 -14.84 -6.67
N VAL A 144 -4.52 -15.14 -7.89
CA VAL A 144 -4.33 -14.11 -8.95
C VAL A 144 -5.65 -13.50 -9.41
N VAL A 145 -6.68 -14.34 -9.63
CA VAL A 145 -7.92 -13.92 -10.33
C VAL A 145 -8.99 -13.44 -9.36
N GLU A 146 -9.06 -14.02 -8.17
CA GLU A 146 -10.16 -13.76 -7.22
C GLU A 146 -9.65 -12.99 -6.00
N GLU A 147 -8.59 -13.47 -5.34
CA GLU A 147 -8.16 -12.89 -4.07
C GLU A 147 -7.48 -11.52 -4.25
N TRP A 148 -6.67 -11.34 -5.30
CA TRP A 148 -6.00 -10.06 -5.55
C TRP A 148 -6.98 -8.90 -5.70
N PRO A 149 -8.01 -8.98 -6.55
CA PRO A 149 -9.04 -7.94 -6.63
C PRO A 149 -9.82 -7.72 -5.33
N LEU A 150 -10.00 -8.77 -4.50
CA LEU A 150 -10.62 -8.63 -3.18
C LEU A 150 -9.71 -7.90 -2.21
N MET A 151 -8.39 -8.15 -2.25
CA MET A 151 -7.41 -7.47 -1.40
C MET A 151 -7.34 -5.96 -1.67
N GLU A 152 -7.50 -5.52 -2.91
CA GLU A 152 -7.63 -4.10 -3.24
C GLU A 152 -8.81 -3.44 -2.50
N GLN A 153 -9.84 -4.21 -2.18
CA GLN A 153 -11.02 -3.77 -1.43
C GLN A 153 -10.90 -4.00 0.08
N GLY A 154 -9.76 -4.52 0.55
CA GLY A 154 -9.55 -4.89 1.96
C GLY A 154 -10.26 -6.17 2.38
N GLN A 155 -10.57 -7.05 1.42
CA GLN A 155 -11.26 -8.34 1.62
C GLN A 155 -10.33 -9.51 1.29
N THR A 156 -10.72 -10.72 1.68
CA THR A 156 -9.98 -11.96 1.46
C THR A 156 -10.89 -13.01 0.81
N SER A 157 -10.30 -13.99 0.09
CA SER A 157 -11.07 -15.05 -0.56
C SER A 157 -11.26 -16.26 0.35
N ALA A 158 -12.51 -16.58 0.69
CA ALA A 158 -12.85 -17.81 1.41
C ALA A 158 -12.52 -19.08 0.59
N ARG A 159 -12.50 -18.95 -0.75
CA ARG A 159 -12.11 -20.04 -1.64
C ARG A 159 -10.62 -20.34 -1.53
N ALA A 160 -9.78 -19.34 -1.52
CA ALA A 160 -8.34 -19.50 -1.30
C ALA A 160 -8.06 -20.14 0.07
N ASP A 161 -8.76 -19.70 1.14
CA ASP A 161 -8.68 -20.33 2.46
C ASP A 161 -9.05 -21.81 2.45
N SER A 162 -10.08 -22.18 1.68
CA SER A 162 -10.49 -23.59 1.57
C SER A 162 -9.46 -24.44 0.84
N LEU A 163 -8.78 -23.88 -0.18
CA LEU A 163 -7.75 -24.57 -0.95
C LEU A 163 -6.49 -24.84 -0.12
N VAL A 164 -6.05 -23.91 0.71
CA VAL A 164 -4.94 -24.15 1.65
C VAL A 164 -5.26 -25.28 2.62
N ARG A 165 -6.50 -25.32 3.15
CA ARG A 165 -6.95 -26.43 3.99
C ARG A 165 -6.98 -27.75 3.24
N GLN A 166 -7.42 -27.75 1.98
CA GLN A 166 -7.44 -28.97 1.15
C GLN A 166 -6.04 -29.48 0.83
N LEU A 167 -5.08 -28.59 0.52
CA LEU A 167 -3.66 -28.95 0.35
C LEU A 167 -3.12 -29.66 1.58
N ARG A 168 -3.41 -29.12 2.77
CA ARG A 168 -2.98 -29.75 4.03
C ARG A 168 -3.62 -31.12 4.27
N LEU A 169 -4.94 -31.25 4.02
CA LEU A 169 -5.63 -32.52 4.19
C LEU A 169 -5.13 -33.57 3.20
N GLU A 170 -4.91 -33.22 1.94
CA GLU A 170 -4.38 -34.13 0.93
C GLU A 170 -2.99 -34.65 1.30
N LEU A 171 -2.13 -33.79 1.84
CA LEU A 171 -0.81 -34.25 2.32
C LEU A 171 -0.92 -35.11 3.58
N LEU A 172 -1.84 -34.82 4.50
CA LEU A 172 -2.05 -35.61 5.72
C LEU A 172 -2.67 -37.00 5.45
N GLU A 173 -3.34 -37.18 4.31
CA GLU A 173 -3.86 -38.48 3.87
C GLU A 173 -2.78 -39.39 3.26
N PHE A 174 -1.59 -38.82 2.93
CA PHE A 174 -0.46 -39.59 2.44
C PHE A 174 0.18 -40.41 3.56
N ASP A 175 0.30 -41.73 3.36
CA ASP A 175 0.93 -42.68 4.29
C ASP A 175 2.32 -43.08 3.75
N PRO A 176 3.42 -42.51 4.26
CA PRO A 176 4.77 -42.81 3.77
C PRO A 176 5.20 -44.22 4.14
N ASN A 177 5.62 -45.02 3.16
CA ASN A 177 6.02 -46.41 3.33
C ASN A 177 7.55 -46.62 3.32
N THR A 178 8.29 -45.58 2.92
CA THR A 178 9.76 -45.63 2.83
C THR A 178 10.39 -44.45 3.60
N GLU A 179 11.66 -44.57 4.02
CA GLU A 179 12.37 -43.45 4.64
C GLU A 179 12.42 -42.20 3.73
N GLY A 180 12.57 -42.40 2.42
CA GLY A 180 12.54 -41.30 1.45
C GLY A 180 11.18 -40.58 1.39
N GLU A 181 10.09 -41.35 1.42
CA GLU A 181 8.74 -40.78 1.48
C GLU A 181 8.46 -40.08 2.82
N GLN A 182 9.00 -40.58 3.92
CA GLN A 182 8.91 -39.92 5.22
C GLN A 182 9.58 -38.55 5.20
N VAL A 183 10.78 -38.45 4.64
CA VAL A 183 11.49 -37.15 4.48
C VAL A 183 10.69 -36.20 3.60
N LEU A 184 10.13 -36.67 2.49
CA LEU A 184 9.28 -35.86 1.61
C LEU A 184 8.00 -35.37 2.32
N TYR A 185 7.37 -36.26 3.10
CA TYR A 185 6.19 -35.93 3.89
C TYR A 185 6.46 -34.83 4.91
N GLU A 186 7.54 -34.99 5.71
CA GLU A 186 7.94 -34.00 6.71
C GLU A 186 8.30 -32.64 6.07
N ARG A 187 9.00 -32.66 4.94
CA ARG A 187 9.32 -31.47 4.18
C ARG A 187 8.05 -30.79 3.64
N GLY A 188 7.13 -31.57 3.07
CA GLY A 188 5.87 -31.05 2.55
C GLY A 188 4.99 -30.40 3.62
N LEU A 189 4.97 -30.97 4.84
CA LEU A 189 4.27 -30.35 5.97
C LEU A 189 4.91 -29.03 6.37
N THR A 190 6.25 -28.94 6.32
CA THR A 190 6.99 -27.70 6.60
C THR A 190 6.68 -26.64 5.55
N ASP A 191 6.78 -26.99 4.26
CA ASP A 191 6.49 -26.06 3.15
C ASP A 191 5.05 -25.55 3.19
N LEU A 192 4.07 -26.41 3.57
CA LEU A 192 2.67 -26.01 3.76
C LEU A 192 2.46 -25.13 4.99
N HIS A 193 3.25 -25.30 6.04
CA HIS A 193 3.22 -24.43 7.20
C HIS A 193 3.74 -23.04 6.86
N ASP A 194 4.87 -22.99 6.19
CA ASP A 194 5.54 -21.76 5.77
C ASP A 194 4.67 -20.98 4.77
N LEU A 195 4.00 -21.70 3.84
CA LEU A 195 3.01 -21.13 2.93
C LEU A 195 1.82 -20.49 3.68
N ASP A 196 1.26 -21.20 4.69
CA ASP A 196 0.13 -20.68 5.49
C ASP A 196 0.55 -19.44 6.28
N ASP A 197 1.76 -19.43 6.82
CA ASP A 197 2.29 -18.29 7.56
C ASP A 197 2.57 -17.09 6.66
N ALA A 198 3.18 -17.29 5.49
CA ALA A 198 3.41 -16.24 4.50
C ALA A 198 2.07 -15.65 3.99
N ARG A 199 1.09 -16.54 3.69
CA ARG A 199 -0.26 -16.11 3.33
C ARG A 199 -0.92 -15.28 4.44
N ARG A 200 -0.86 -15.76 5.68
CA ARG A 200 -1.45 -15.07 6.84
C ARG A 200 -0.83 -13.69 7.02
N SER A 201 0.49 -13.60 6.91
CA SER A 201 1.22 -12.34 6.97
C SER A 201 0.77 -11.40 5.86
N ARG A 202 0.71 -11.85 4.60
CA ARG A 202 0.19 -11.06 3.48
C ARG A 202 -1.23 -10.53 3.73
N LEU A 203 -2.14 -11.38 4.27
CA LEU A 203 -3.52 -10.98 4.54
C LEU A 203 -3.66 -10.01 5.72
N LEU A 204 -2.73 -10.01 6.69
CA LEU A 204 -2.67 -9.01 7.75
C LEU A 204 -2.35 -7.63 7.17
N GLU A 205 -1.38 -7.55 6.27
CA GLU A 205 -0.99 -6.29 5.60
C GLU A 205 -2.14 -5.64 4.79
N VAL A 206 -3.12 -6.42 4.33
CA VAL A 206 -4.33 -5.89 3.66
C VAL A 206 -5.18 -5.04 4.61
N ARG A 207 -5.16 -5.33 5.91
CA ARG A 207 -6.06 -4.74 6.92
C ARG A 207 -5.36 -3.73 7.81
N GLU A 208 -4.08 -3.88 8.00
CA GLU A 208 -3.26 -3.04 8.87
C GLU A 208 -2.67 -1.89 8.07
N GLY A 209 -2.72 -0.72 8.63
CA GLY A 209 -2.07 0.49 8.16
C GLY A 209 -1.65 1.28 9.39
N ILE A 210 -0.94 2.39 9.21
CA ILE A 210 -0.54 3.22 10.34
C ILE A 210 -1.76 3.65 11.17
N PRO A 211 -1.62 3.71 12.50
CA PRO A 211 -2.71 4.11 13.39
C PRO A 211 -3.30 5.47 13.00
N SER A 212 -4.63 5.57 13.04
CA SER A 212 -5.35 6.80 12.67
C SER A 212 -4.87 8.04 13.45
N LEU A 213 -4.36 7.85 14.67
CA LEU A 213 -3.80 8.93 15.48
C LEU A 213 -2.56 9.54 14.80
N LEU A 214 -1.69 8.72 14.21
CA LEU A 214 -0.52 9.21 13.49
C LEU A 214 -0.92 10.03 12.27
N TRP A 215 -1.93 9.59 11.52
CA TRP A 215 -2.48 10.39 10.42
C TRP A 215 -2.98 11.75 10.87
N VAL A 216 -3.67 11.82 12.03
CA VAL A 216 -4.08 13.13 12.60
C VAL A 216 -2.87 14.00 12.88
N VAL A 217 -1.84 13.45 13.52
CA VAL A 217 -0.63 14.21 13.88
C VAL A 217 0.11 14.69 12.62
N LEU A 218 0.22 13.85 11.58
CA LEU A 218 0.83 14.22 10.32
C LEU A 218 0.10 15.37 9.63
N VAL A 219 -1.22 15.26 9.49
CA VAL A 219 -2.02 16.29 8.80
C VAL A 219 -2.04 17.59 9.61
N VAL A 220 -2.30 17.51 10.92
CA VAL A 220 -2.33 18.70 11.79
C VAL A 220 -0.95 19.36 11.86
N GLY A 221 0.12 18.56 11.96
CA GLY A 221 1.49 19.07 11.93
C GLY A 221 1.80 19.81 10.63
N GLY A 222 1.37 19.28 9.49
CA GLY A 222 1.49 19.94 8.18
C GLY A 222 0.72 21.25 8.12
N VAL A 223 -0.53 21.25 8.57
CA VAL A 223 -1.37 22.46 8.63
C VAL A 223 -0.74 23.52 9.53
N ILE A 224 -0.24 23.14 10.72
CA ILE A 224 0.46 24.08 11.63
C ILE A 224 1.71 24.62 10.95
N THR A 225 2.55 23.77 10.33
CA THR A 225 3.79 24.15 9.69
C THR A 225 3.54 25.15 8.55
N VAL A 226 2.55 24.90 7.69
CA VAL A 226 2.18 25.80 6.61
C VAL A 226 1.56 27.09 7.14
N SER A 227 0.63 27.02 8.10
CA SER A 227 -0.03 28.20 8.67
C SER A 227 0.94 29.13 9.40
N PHE A 228 1.98 28.55 10.03
CA PHE A 228 3.00 29.34 10.69
C PHE A 228 3.76 30.27 9.71
N THR A 229 3.91 29.82 8.45
CA THR A 229 4.55 30.68 7.42
C THR A 229 3.79 31.97 7.16
N TYR A 230 2.47 32.02 7.44
CA TYR A 230 1.67 33.23 7.25
C TYR A 230 2.02 34.35 8.23
N LEU A 231 2.69 34.01 9.35
CA LEU A 231 3.12 34.98 10.35
C LEU A 231 4.32 35.83 9.88
N PHE A 232 5.06 35.39 8.87
CA PHE A 232 6.18 36.13 8.33
C PHE A 232 5.72 37.33 7.50
N GLY A 233 6.38 38.46 7.70
CA GLY A 233 6.25 39.66 6.86
C GLY A 233 7.36 39.70 5.81
N LEU A 234 6.99 39.63 4.53
CA LEU A 234 7.92 39.81 3.41
C LEU A 234 7.46 40.98 2.55
N LYS A 235 8.43 41.76 2.01
CA LYS A 235 8.12 42.87 1.10
C LYS A 235 7.54 42.41 -0.23
N SER A 236 7.94 41.24 -0.71
CA SER A 236 7.43 40.67 -1.95
C SER A 236 6.35 39.61 -1.69
N ASN A 237 5.12 39.93 -2.01
CA ASN A 237 3.98 38.98 -1.89
C ASN A 237 4.17 37.76 -2.79
N VAL A 238 4.75 37.93 -3.98
CA VAL A 238 5.00 36.84 -4.93
C VAL A 238 6.05 35.88 -4.38
N ALA A 239 7.18 36.39 -3.86
CA ALA A 239 8.20 35.53 -3.26
C ALA A 239 7.64 34.75 -2.07
N HIS A 240 6.81 35.38 -1.23
CA HIS A 240 6.17 34.71 -0.11
C HIS A 240 5.21 33.60 -0.59
N ALA A 241 4.38 33.87 -1.58
CA ALA A 241 3.48 32.88 -2.15
C ALA A 241 4.24 31.67 -2.74
N LEU A 242 5.35 31.92 -3.44
CA LEU A 242 6.19 30.85 -3.99
C LEU A 242 6.82 29.97 -2.89
N MET A 243 7.30 30.60 -1.79
CA MET A 243 7.85 29.84 -0.65
C MET A 243 6.79 28.98 0.03
N VAL A 244 5.60 29.52 0.27
CA VAL A 244 4.46 28.76 0.85
C VAL A 244 4.01 27.65 -0.09
N ALA A 245 3.92 27.92 -1.38
CA ALA A 245 3.55 26.91 -2.38
C ALA A 245 4.58 25.76 -2.42
N ALA A 246 5.88 26.09 -2.45
CA ALA A 246 6.94 25.07 -2.48
C ALA A 246 6.95 24.20 -1.22
N LEU A 247 6.82 24.82 -0.05
CA LEU A 247 6.74 24.08 1.22
C LEU A 247 5.51 23.17 1.28
N THR A 248 4.34 23.71 0.91
CA THR A 248 3.08 22.93 0.92
C THR A 248 3.16 21.78 -0.07
N LEU A 249 3.71 22.04 -1.27
CA LEU A 249 3.93 21.01 -2.29
C LEU A 249 4.78 19.86 -1.75
N LEU A 250 5.91 20.19 -1.10
CA LEU A 250 6.81 19.20 -0.52
C LEU A 250 6.11 18.36 0.55
N ILE A 251 5.41 19.01 1.50
CA ILE A 251 4.67 18.32 2.55
C ILE A 251 3.61 17.40 1.95
N CYS A 252 2.82 17.89 1.00
CA CYS A 252 1.77 17.10 0.35
C CYS A 252 2.35 15.92 -0.43
N ALA A 253 3.48 16.09 -1.12
CA ALA A 253 4.16 15.02 -1.83
C ALA A 253 4.63 13.91 -0.87
N ILE A 254 5.21 14.27 0.27
CA ILE A 254 5.63 13.30 1.29
C ILE A 254 4.42 12.59 1.89
N LEU A 255 3.38 13.32 2.29
CA LEU A 255 2.15 12.72 2.83
C LEU A 255 1.44 11.81 1.82
N PHE A 256 1.46 12.19 0.54
CA PHE A 256 0.97 11.34 -0.55
C PHE A 256 1.78 10.04 -0.64
N THR A 257 3.11 10.13 -0.63
CA THR A 257 4.00 8.96 -0.68
C THR A 257 3.76 8.03 0.51
N ILE A 258 3.66 8.59 1.74
CA ILE A 258 3.31 7.82 2.93
C ILE A 258 1.96 7.10 2.74
N GLY A 259 0.97 7.79 2.18
CA GLY A 259 -0.35 7.21 1.94
C GLY A 259 -0.38 6.11 0.87
N GLU A 260 0.50 6.16 -0.13
CA GLU A 260 0.60 5.09 -1.14
C GLU A 260 1.26 3.84 -0.57
N PHE A 261 2.29 3.97 0.26
CA PHE A 261 2.95 2.83 0.90
C PHE A 261 2.15 2.23 2.07
N ASP A 262 1.30 3.01 2.75
CA ASP A 262 0.42 2.55 3.83
C ASP A 262 -0.63 1.50 3.39
N TYR A 263 -0.81 1.32 2.07
CA TYR A 263 -1.75 0.34 1.48
C TYR A 263 -1.10 -0.41 0.33
N PRO A 264 -0.25 -1.40 0.62
CA PRO A 264 0.64 -2.03 -0.37
C PRO A 264 -0.07 -2.76 -1.51
N PHE A 265 -1.32 -3.19 -1.32
CA PHE A 265 -2.11 -3.90 -2.34
C PHE A 265 -3.12 -3.00 -3.06
N SER A 266 -3.02 -1.68 -2.90
CA SER A 266 -3.94 -0.76 -3.57
C SER A 266 -3.26 0.60 -3.78
N GLY A 267 -3.56 1.31 -4.88
CA GLY A 267 -3.02 2.63 -5.14
C GLY A 267 -2.22 2.71 -6.44
N VAL A 268 -1.36 3.72 -6.54
CA VAL A 268 -0.49 3.92 -7.71
C VAL A 268 0.73 3.00 -7.65
N VAL A 269 1.21 2.74 -6.43
CA VAL A 269 2.37 1.87 -6.15
C VAL A 269 1.85 0.58 -5.50
N GLU A 270 1.14 -0.25 -6.27
CA GLU A 270 0.59 -1.52 -5.78
C GLU A 270 1.53 -2.70 -5.99
N ILE A 271 1.58 -3.61 -5.04
CA ILE A 271 2.20 -4.93 -5.22
C ILE A 271 1.25 -5.77 -6.08
N ARG A 272 1.78 -6.30 -7.19
CA ARG A 272 1.04 -7.12 -8.15
C ARG A 272 1.30 -8.61 -7.95
N PRO A 273 0.43 -9.51 -8.42
CA PRO A 273 0.57 -10.96 -8.25
C PRO A 273 1.60 -11.58 -9.21
N GLU A 274 2.68 -10.87 -9.56
CA GLU A 274 3.65 -11.34 -10.56
C GLU A 274 4.38 -12.61 -10.11
N ALA A 275 4.71 -12.73 -8.81
CA ALA A 275 5.34 -13.93 -8.28
C ALA A 275 4.46 -15.18 -8.50
N PHE A 276 3.15 -15.09 -8.26
CA PHE A 276 2.22 -16.19 -8.54
C PHE A 276 2.05 -16.48 -10.03
N ARG A 277 2.08 -15.46 -10.88
CA ARG A 277 2.06 -15.65 -12.34
C ARG A 277 3.32 -16.35 -12.86
N GLU A 278 4.48 -16.03 -12.29
CA GLU A 278 5.74 -16.71 -12.62
C GLU A 278 5.71 -18.18 -12.19
N VAL A 279 5.23 -18.45 -10.98
CA VAL A 279 5.04 -19.82 -10.47
C VAL A 279 4.08 -20.61 -11.37
N LEU A 280 2.95 -20.03 -11.77
CA LEU A 280 2.01 -20.68 -12.71
C LEU A 280 2.67 -21.00 -14.07
N ARG A 281 3.52 -20.11 -14.59
CA ARG A 281 4.26 -20.39 -15.84
C ARG A 281 5.26 -21.54 -15.65
N SER A 282 5.93 -21.62 -14.51
CA SER A 282 6.88 -22.70 -14.21
C SER A 282 6.24 -24.08 -14.11
N PHE A 283 4.94 -24.15 -13.81
CA PHE A 283 4.19 -25.41 -13.75
C PHE A 283 3.81 -25.99 -15.13
N GLY A 284 4.27 -25.38 -16.23
CA GLY A 284 3.99 -25.84 -17.57
C GLY A 284 2.62 -25.42 -18.12
N GLY A 285 2.03 -24.40 -17.51
CA GLY A 285 0.83 -23.76 -18.03
C GLY A 285 1.22 -22.68 -19.05
N THR A 286 1.26 -23.04 -20.34
CA THR A 286 1.17 -22.10 -21.47
C THR A 286 -0.26 -21.69 -21.67
#